data_e560f6c22a983fadafa12a84d5b87fbe
#
_entry.id   e560f6c22a983fadafa12a84d5b87fbe
#
_cell.length_a   1.000
_cell.length_b   1.000
_cell.length_c   1.000
_cell.angle_alpha   90.00
_cell.angle_beta   90.00
_cell.angle_gamma   90.00
#
_symmetry.space_group_name_H-M   'P 1'
#
loop_
_entity.id
_entity.type
_entity.pdbx_description
1 polymer ?
#
loop_
_entity_poly.entity_id
_entity_poly.type
_entity_poly.pdbx_seq_one_letter_code
_entity_poly.pdbx_strand_id
1 'polypeptide(L)'
;MRADGTGLHALLPNWNKPNNEVFGSWTPDGKYYIFQATREGTANSNLWALSEKGGLFRRAKPQPIQLTSGPLDLYMPVASPDGKKVYAFGVQLRAELTRYDSKSRQFQPYLSSLWAEQLDFSRDGKWVTYVLYPEGTLWRSRLDGTERLQLTLPPTVASEPRWSPDGKRIAFLASAPGKPQKVFVVPAEGGAAEQLTAGDTSDSYPSWSADGQSIIYGQNPIWMAGKFSTLGIRVLDLKTRQVSTLPSSEGLWHPNPSRDGRYIAAVTSDSQGIMLYNNGTRKWEELAKAVVNCTGWSRDRQYIYFDNYPSRDTAIFRVRISDHKLERVMSLEGLRRAESVNLWAPWMGLARDDSLLLLRDTSTQEIYAFEVDFP
;
A
#
# COMPACT_ATOMS: atom_id res chain seq x y z
N MET A 1 17.30 28.16 -14.02
CA MET A 1 18.72 28.13 -13.63
C MET A 1 19.57 28.48 -14.84
N ARG A 2 20.58 29.32 -14.70
CA ARG A 2 21.55 29.60 -15.77
C ARG A 2 22.55 28.46 -15.90
N ALA A 3 23.27 28.39 -17.04
CA ALA A 3 24.28 27.33 -17.26
C ALA A 3 25.42 27.33 -16.21
N ASP A 4 25.68 28.47 -15.57
CA ASP A 4 26.65 28.64 -14.47
C ASP A 4 26.10 28.21 -13.09
N GLY A 5 24.89 27.65 -13.02
CA GLY A 5 24.22 27.22 -11.79
C GLY A 5 23.52 28.33 -11.02
N THR A 6 23.59 29.59 -11.48
CA THR A 6 22.92 30.71 -10.80
C THR A 6 21.45 30.82 -11.19
N GLY A 7 20.68 31.59 -10.43
CA GLY A 7 19.26 31.86 -10.73
C GLY A 7 18.35 30.64 -10.61
N LEU A 8 18.65 29.68 -9.74
CA LEU A 8 17.78 28.55 -9.47
C LEU A 8 16.44 29.03 -8.91
N HIS A 9 15.34 28.66 -9.54
CA HIS A 9 13.98 28.94 -9.09
C HIS A 9 13.03 27.82 -9.49
N ALA A 10 11.96 27.63 -8.73
CA ALA A 10 10.91 26.69 -9.07
C ALA A 10 10.09 27.21 -10.25
N LEU A 11 9.87 26.40 -11.28
CA LEU A 11 9.06 26.75 -12.45
C LEU A 11 7.58 26.89 -12.07
N LEU A 12 7.09 26.00 -11.20
CA LEU A 12 5.68 25.87 -10.84
C LEU A 12 5.48 25.95 -9.30
N PRO A 13 5.87 27.06 -8.63
CA PRO A 13 5.72 27.14 -7.19
C PRO A 13 4.23 27.10 -6.79
N ASN A 14 3.84 26.11 -5.98
CA ASN A 14 2.48 25.91 -5.47
C ASN A 14 1.40 25.65 -6.54
N TRP A 15 1.76 25.19 -7.74
CA TRP A 15 0.80 24.86 -8.78
C TRP A 15 0.01 23.57 -8.44
N ASN A 16 0.66 22.61 -7.80
CA ASN A 16 0.08 21.33 -7.41
C ASN A 16 0.40 21.02 -5.94
N LYS A 17 -0.51 20.33 -5.24
CA LYS A 17 -0.32 19.94 -3.85
C LYS A 17 -0.86 18.53 -3.63
N PRO A 18 -0.02 17.57 -3.18
CA PRO A 18 1.45 17.69 -3.03
C PRO A 18 2.12 17.88 -4.40
N ASN A 19 3.32 18.48 -4.40
CA ASN A 19 4.11 18.62 -5.61
C ASN A 19 4.53 17.23 -6.09
N ASN A 20 4.13 16.87 -7.30
CA ASN A 20 4.47 15.61 -7.96
C ASN A 20 4.75 15.77 -9.45
N GLU A 21 5.21 16.98 -9.84
CA GLU A 21 5.70 17.25 -11.19
C GLU A 21 7.05 16.56 -11.37
N VAL A 22 7.11 15.60 -12.28
CA VAL A 22 8.33 14.81 -12.52
C VAL A 22 8.52 14.48 -14.01
N PHE A 23 9.69 13.98 -14.37
CA PHE A 23 10.04 13.47 -15.70
C PHE A 23 9.68 14.42 -16.83
N GLY A 24 10.28 15.61 -16.84
CA GLY A 24 10.01 16.57 -17.89
C GLY A 24 11.09 16.66 -18.97
N SER A 25 10.69 17.03 -20.18
CA SER A 25 11.57 17.30 -21.33
C SER A 25 11.12 18.56 -22.07
N TRP A 26 12.09 19.23 -22.75
CA TRP A 26 11.79 20.36 -23.59
C TRP A 26 11.38 19.91 -25.00
N THR A 27 10.47 20.66 -25.62
CA THR A 27 10.25 20.53 -27.07
C THR A 27 11.52 20.91 -27.84
N PRO A 28 11.76 20.35 -29.05
CA PRO A 28 12.99 20.64 -29.83
C PRO A 28 13.20 22.12 -30.14
N ASP A 29 12.13 22.89 -30.25
CA ASP A 29 12.16 24.35 -30.46
C ASP A 29 12.34 25.16 -29.17
N GLY A 30 12.41 24.48 -28.00
CA GLY A 30 12.61 25.09 -26.69
C GLY A 30 11.43 25.93 -26.18
N LYS A 31 10.26 25.86 -26.82
CA LYS A 31 9.12 26.73 -26.44
C LYS A 31 8.30 26.18 -25.29
N TYR A 32 8.25 24.84 -25.14
CA TYR A 32 7.44 24.19 -24.13
C TYR A 32 8.26 23.18 -23.32
N TYR A 33 8.03 23.17 -22.02
CA TYR A 33 8.48 22.12 -21.11
C TYR A 33 7.34 21.15 -20.88
N ILE A 34 7.46 19.91 -21.33
CA ILE A 34 6.46 18.86 -21.18
C ILE A 34 6.83 18.02 -19.96
N PHE A 35 5.88 17.78 -19.07
CA PHE A 35 6.11 17.03 -17.84
C PHE A 35 4.87 16.23 -17.47
N GLN A 36 5.05 15.25 -16.57
CA GLN A 36 3.93 14.52 -15.98
C GLN A 36 3.57 15.06 -14.61
N ALA A 37 2.29 15.03 -14.29
CA ALA A 37 1.79 15.33 -12.95
C ALA A 37 0.43 14.67 -12.70
N THR A 38 0.20 14.25 -11.43
CA THR A 38 -1.12 13.89 -10.91
C THR A 38 -1.67 15.10 -10.16
N ARG A 39 -2.76 15.67 -10.61
CA ARG A 39 -3.40 16.81 -9.92
C ARG A 39 -4.29 16.39 -8.78
N GLU A 40 -4.42 17.29 -7.81
CA GLU A 40 -5.40 17.12 -6.73
C GLU A 40 -6.80 16.84 -7.30
N GLY A 41 -7.44 15.77 -6.81
CA GLY A 41 -8.75 15.33 -7.30
C GLY A 41 -8.73 14.43 -8.54
N THR A 42 -7.54 14.13 -9.11
CA THR A 42 -7.40 13.15 -10.20
C THR A 42 -6.71 11.87 -9.69
N ALA A 43 -7.13 10.71 -10.23
CA ALA A 43 -6.51 9.42 -9.88
C ALA A 43 -5.26 9.14 -10.72
N ASN A 44 -5.19 9.67 -11.94
CA ASN A 44 -4.19 9.31 -12.94
C ASN A 44 -3.15 10.40 -13.18
N SER A 45 -1.93 9.99 -13.49
CA SER A 45 -0.86 10.86 -13.96
C SER A 45 -1.10 11.26 -15.42
N ASN A 46 -1.12 12.56 -15.68
CA ASN A 46 -1.34 13.14 -17.01
C ASN A 46 -0.13 13.92 -17.50
N LEU A 47 -0.08 14.17 -18.80
CA LEU A 47 0.92 15.02 -19.43
C LEU A 47 0.46 16.47 -19.46
N TRP A 48 1.38 17.35 -19.15
CA TRP A 48 1.19 18.79 -19.08
C TRP A 48 2.29 19.51 -19.86
N ALA A 49 1.98 20.68 -20.40
CA ALA A 49 2.96 21.55 -21.05
C ALA A 49 2.99 22.93 -20.39
N LEU A 50 4.18 23.45 -20.14
CA LEU A 50 4.43 24.79 -19.66
C LEU A 50 5.14 25.59 -20.75
N SER A 51 4.56 26.72 -21.21
CA SER A 51 5.21 27.63 -22.14
C SER A 51 6.24 28.49 -21.41
N GLU A 52 7.48 28.56 -21.93
CA GLU A 52 8.50 29.48 -21.40
C GLU A 52 8.33 30.93 -21.86
N LYS A 53 7.54 31.16 -22.92
CA LYS A 53 7.31 32.50 -23.42
C LYS A 53 6.42 33.35 -22.50
N GLY A 54 7.01 33.87 -21.44
CA GLY A 54 6.59 35.10 -20.83
C GLY A 54 7.03 36.25 -21.75
N GLY A 55 6.16 36.75 -22.64
CA GLY A 55 6.47 37.96 -23.42
C GLY A 55 6.73 39.14 -22.47
N LEU A 56 7.60 40.05 -22.86
CA LEU A 56 7.99 41.29 -22.12
C LEU A 56 6.82 42.09 -21.53
N PHE A 57 5.57 41.80 -21.94
CA PHE A 57 4.35 42.50 -21.56
C PHE A 57 3.30 41.65 -20.82
N ARG A 58 3.56 40.35 -20.50
CA ARG A 58 2.60 39.51 -19.74
C ARG A 58 2.93 39.53 -18.26
N ARG A 59 2.10 40.21 -17.47
CA ARG A 59 2.12 40.20 -15.99
C ARG A 59 1.63 38.88 -15.36
N ALA A 60 1.04 37.98 -16.14
CA ALA A 60 0.52 36.69 -15.63
C ALA A 60 1.59 35.60 -15.71
N LYS A 61 1.75 34.86 -14.62
CA LYS A 61 2.61 33.66 -14.59
C LYS A 61 2.04 32.64 -15.60
N PRO A 62 2.90 31.98 -16.42
CA PRO A 62 2.43 30.94 -17.34
C PRO A 62 1.78 29.81 -16.54
N GLN A 63 0.62 29.38 -16.99
CA GLN A 63 -0.10 28.24 -16.39
C GLN A 63 0.14 27.01 -17.27
N PRO A 64 0.39 25.83 -16.67
CA PRO A 64 0.47 24.59 -17.42
C PRO A 64 -0.84 24.27 -18.13
N ILE A 65 -0.71 23.75 -19.33
CA ILE A 65 -1.81 23.28 -20.18
C ILE A 65 -1.84 21.77 -20.08
N GLN A 66 -2.99 21.17 -19.78
CA GLN A 66 -3.17 19.73 -19.78
C GLN A 66 -3.20 19.21 -21.21
N LEU A 67 -2.31 18.28 -21.54
CA LEU A 67 -2.21 17.67 -22.88
C LEU A 67 -3.05 16.40 -22.99
N THR A 68 -3.22 15.67 -21.89
CA THR A 68 -3.91 14.37 -21.90
C THR A 68 -4.92 14.27 -20.77
N SER A 69 -5.94 13.45 -21.00
CA SER A 69 -6.91 13.03 -19.99
C SER A 69 -7.36 11.60 -20.29
N GLY A 70 -7.81 10.87 -19.29
CA GLY A 70 -8.30 9.50 -19.50
C GLY A 70 -7.86 8.53 -18.41
N PRO A 71 -8.08 7.22 -18.63
CA PRO A 71 -7.84 6.18 -17.62
C PRO A 71 -6.40 5.70 -17.54
N LEU A 72 -5.50 6.19 -18.41
CA LEU A 72 -4.09 5.80 -18.43
C LEU A 72 -3.28 6.67 -17.47
N ASP A 73 -2.38 6.04 -16.74
CA ASP A 73 -1.26 6.73 -16.13
C ASP A 73 -0.16 6.94 -17.16
N LEU A 74 0.20 8.17 -17.42
CA LEU A 74 1.19 8.54 -18.44
C LEU A 74 2.48 9.03 -17.79
N TYR A 75 3.61 8.47 -18.23
CA TYR A 75 4.93 8.69 -17.67
C TYR A 75 5.97 9.04 -18.74
N MET A 76 7.03 9.74 -18.31
CA MET A 76 8.25 9.99 -19.11
C MET A 76 7.97 10.58 -20.51
N PRO A 77 7.32 11.75 -20.61
CA PRO A 77 7.04 12.34 -21.91
C PRO A 77 8.30 12.76 -22.65
N VAL A 78 8.37 12.44 -23.94
CA VAL A 78 9.45 12.82 -24.85
C VAL A 78 8.86 13.40 -26.13
N ALA A 79 9.25 14.60 -26.50
CA ALA A 79 8.82 15.19 -27.77
C ALA A 79 9.53 14.54 -28.95
N SER A 80 8.81 14.36 -30.08
CA SER A 80 9.42 13.95 -31.35
C SER A 80 10.38 15.04 -31.87
N PRO A 81 11.38 14.68 -32.68
CA PRO A 81 12.33 15.65 -33.23
C PRO A 81 11.70 16.78 -34.06
N ASP A 82 10.56 16.52 -34.71
CA ASP A 82 9.79 17.50 -35.46
C ASP A 82 8.81 18.32 -34.61
N GLY A 83 8.70 18.02 -33.30
CA GLY A 83 7.82 18.69 -32.35
C GLY A 83 6.33 18.41 -32.53
N LYS A 84 5.93 17.52 -33.43
CA LYS A 84 4.51 17.24 -33.74
C LYS A 84 3.90 16.16 -32.86
N LYS A 85 4.72 15.37 -32.21
CA LYS A 85 4.25 14.25 -31.33
C LYS A 85 4.93 14.29 -29.97
N VAL A 86 4.22 13.78 -28.99
CA VAL A 86 4.76 13.44 -27.68
C VAL A 86 4.61 11.93 -27.49
N TYR A 87 5.71 11.26 -27.24
CA TYR A 87 5.73 9.86 -26.84
C TYR A 87 5.68 9.77 -25.32
N ALA A 88 4.90 8.86 -24.80
CA ALA A 88 4.87 8.60 -23.37
C ALA A 88 4.63 7.12 -23.10
N PHE A 89 5.14 6.65 -21.98
CA PHE A 89 4.84 5.33 -21.47
C PHE A 89 3.48 5.36 -20.75
N GLY A 90 2.52 4.63 -21.27
CA GLY A 90 1.17 4.55 -20.71
C GLY A 90 0.94 3.25 -19.98
N VAL A 91 0.40 3.33 -18.78
CA VAL A 91 0.05 2.18 -17.93
C VAL A 91 -1.44 2.22 -17.64
N GLN A 92 -2.12 1.13 -17.93
CA GLN A 92 -3.46 0.88 -17.42
C GLN A 92 -3.35 -0.15 -16.30
N LEU A 93 -3.40 0.33 -15.06
CA LEU A 93 -3.34 -0.54 -13.90
C LEU A 93 -4.56 -1.47 -13.88
N ARG A 94 -4.30 -2.75 -13.81
CA ARG A 94 -5.29 -3.81 -13.66
C ARG A 94 -4.72 -4.91 -12.77
N ALA A 95 -5.57 -5.51 -11.98
CA ALA A 95 -5.17 -6.62 -11.16
C ALA A 95 -6.31 -7.63 -11.01
N GLU A 96 -5.99 -8.81 -10.57
CA GLU A 96 -6.95 -9.85 -10.29
C GLU A 96 -6.62 -10.53 -8.97
N LEU A 97 -7.57 -10.52 -8.04
CA LEU A 97 -7.44 -11.30 -6.81
C LEU A 97 -7.52 -12.77 -7.15
N THR A 98 -6.48 -13.51 -6.80
CA THR A 98 -6.37 -14.95 -7.07
C THR A 98 -6.17 -15.75 -5.81
N ARG A 99 -6.66 -16.99 -5.82
CA ARG A 99 -6.50 -18.00 -4.78
C ARG A 99 -5.80 -19.22 -5.35
N TYR A 100 -4.82 -19.75 -4.63
CA TYR A 100 -4.15 -20.98 -5.02
C TYR A 100 -5.05 -22.20 -4.79
N ASP A 101 -5.28 -22.94 -5.85
CA ASP A 101 -5.95 -24.25 -5.79
C ASP A 101 -4.92 -25.37 -5.76
N SER A 102 -4.87 -26.11 -4.65
CA SER A 102 -3.92 -27.20 -4.44
C SER A 102 -4.16 -28.40 -5.36
N LYS A 103 -5.37 -28.57 -5.92
CA LYS A 103 -5.70 -29.68 -6.83
C LYS A 103 -5.15 -29.41 -8.23
N SER A 104 -5.47 -28.26 -8.79
CA SER A 104 -4.95 -27.85 -10.11
C SER A 104 -3.51 -27.33 -10.06
N ARG A 105 -2.99 -27.01 -8.85
CA ARG A 105 -1.71 -26.33 -8.63
C ARG A 105 -1.58 -25.00 -9.36
N GLN A 106 -2.69 -24.27 -9.47
CA GLN A 106 -2.76 -22.99 -10.17
C GLN A 106 -3.48 -21.94 -9.33
N PHE A 107 -3.16 -20.69 -9.57
CA PHE A 107 -3.93 -19.57 -9.03
C PHE A 107 -5.18 -19.37 -9.88
N GLN A 108 -6.34 -19.42 -9.25
CA GLN A 108 -7.66 -19.22 -9.86
C GLN A 108 -8.26 -17.89 -9.39
N PRO A 109 -9.09 -17.23 -10.20
CA PRO A 109 -9.84 -16.05 -9.79
C PRO A 109 -10.60 -16.28 -8.48
N TYR A 110 -10.60 -15.28 -7.61
CA TYR A 110 -11.29 -15.34 -6.31
C TYR A 110 -12.21 -14.12 -6.12
N LEU A 111 -13.31 -14.27 -5.39
CA LEU A 111 -14.33 -13.22 -5.15
C LEU A 111 -14.78 -12.52 -6.45
N SER A 112 -15.16 -13.30 -7.46
CA SER A 112 -15.64 -12.80 -8.75
C SER A 112 -14.65 -11.88 -9.48
N SER A 113 -13.35 -12.18 -9.39
CA SER A 113 -12.26 -11.39 -10.01
C SER A 113 -12.23 -9.93 -9.57
N LEU A 114 -12.62 -9.64 -8.34
CA LEU A 114 -12.46 -8.30 -7.78
C LEU A 114 -10.97 -7.89 -7.80
N TRP A 115 -10.73 -6.64 -8.12
CA TRP A 115 -9.39 -6.03 -7.98
C TRP A 115 -9.22 -5.63 -6.51
N ALA A 116 -9.07 -6.63 -5.65
CA ALA A 116 -9.06 -6.45 -4.21
C ALA A 116 -7.82 -7.06 -3.59
N GLU A 117 -7.31 -6.42 -2.57
CA GLU A 117 -6.14 -6.84 -1.81
C GLU A 117 -6.32 -6.62 -0.31
N GLN A 118 -5.35 -7.07 0.48
CA GLN A 118 -5.29 -6.84 1.92
C GLN A 118 -6.56 -7.33 2.63
N LEU A 119 -7.00 -8.53 2.25
CA LEU A 119 -8.23 -9.11 2.77
C LEU A 119 -8.10 -9.49 4.24
N ASP A 120 -9.18 -9.23 5.02
CA ASP A 120 -9.39 -9.86 6.33
C ASP A 120 -10.81 -10.37 6.47
N PHE A 121 -10.98 -11.47 7.20
CA PHE A 121 -12.24 -12.19 7.33
C PHE A 121 -12.81 -12.05 8.74
N SER A 122 -14.11 -11.75 8.84
CA SER A 122 -14.80 -11.75 10.14
C SER A 122 -14.69 -13.11 10.84
N ARG A 123 -14.75 -13.11 12.17
CA ARG A 123 -14.61 -14.37 12.96
C ARG A 123 -15.69 -15.41 12.63
N ASP A 124 -16.91 -14.96 12.38
CA ASP A 124 -18.02 -15.83 11.98
C ASP A 124 -17.89 -16.34 10.54
N GLY A 125 -16.97 -15.72 9.77
CA GLY A 125 -16.66 -16.06 8.40
C GLY A 125 -17.74 -15.73 7.39
N LYS A 126 -18.65 -14.85 7.71
CA LYS A 126 -19.69 -14.42 6.78
C LYS A 126 -19.26 -13.23 5.94
N TRP A 127 -18.31 -12.43 6.44
CA TRP A 127 -17.89 -11.18 5.86
C TRP A 127 -16.41 -11.17 5.52
N VAL A 128 -16.06 -10.41 4.50
CA VAL A 128 -14.70 -10.04 4.13
C VAL A 128 -14.60 -8.53 4.01
N THR A 129 -13.53 -7.95 4.52
CA THR A 129 -13.11 -6.59 4.23
C THR A 129 -11.89 -6.63 3.32
N TYR A 130 -11.73 -5.63 2.47
CA TYR A 130 -10.65 -5.53 1.49
C TYR A 130 -10.43 -4.09 1.05
N VAL A 131 -9.28 -3.84 0.49
CA VAL A 131 -8.94 -2.59 -0.19
C VAL A 131 -9.12 -2.80 -1.69
N LEU A 132 -9.86 -1.91 -2.35
CA LEU A 132 -10.05 -1.96 -3.79
C LEU A 132 -8.83 -1.36 -4.50
N TYR A 133 -8.27 -2.11 -5.43
CA TYR A 133 -7.11 -1.73 -6.23
C TYR A 133 -7.53 -1.10 -7.56
N PRO A 134 -6.88 -0.05 -8.07
CA PRO A 134 -5.80 0.72 -7.46
C PRO A 134 -6.29 1.90 -6.59
N GLU A 135 -7.59 2.10 -6.42
CA GLU A 135 -8.20 3.29 -5.81
C GLU A 135 -7.87 3.44 -4.33
N GLY A 136 -7.49 2.35 -3.64
CA GLY A 136 -7.17 2.38 -2.22
C GLY A 136 -8.37 2.64 -1.33
N THR A 137 -9.60 2.33 -1.78
CA THR A 137 -10.81 2.50 -0.97
C THR A 137 -11.13 1.24 -0.18
N LEU A 138 -11.60 1.41 1.06
CA LEU A 138 -11.97 0.31 1.95
C LEU A 138 -13.41 -0.13 1.69
N TRP A 139 -13.61 -1.44 1.58
CA TRP A 139 -14.90 -2.08 1.35
C TRP A 139 -15.12 -3.27 2.28
N ARG A 140 -16.37 -3.64 2.46
CA ARG A 140 -16.78 -4.95 2.96
C ARG A 140 -17.81 -5.61 2.04
N SER A 141 -17.89 -6.94 2.07
CA SER A 141 -18.94 -7.71 1.39
C SER A 141 -19.13 -9.07 2.05
N ARG A 142 -20.16 -9.79 1.60
CA ARG A 142 -20.23 -11.24 1.81
C ARG A 142 -19.14 -11.94 1.01
N LEU A 143 -18.84 -13.20 1.39
CA LEU A 143 -17.84 -14.02 0.66
C LEU A 143 -18.25 -14.37 -0.77
N ASP A 144 -19.54 -14.31 -1.08
CA ASP A 144 -20.08 -14.48 -2.44
C ASP A 144 -20.06 -13.19 -3.27
N GLY A 145 -19.54 -12.09 -2.69
CA GLY A 145 -19.47 -10.78 -3.32
C GLY A 145 -20.76 -9.96 -3.24
N THR A 146 -21.81 -10.45 -2.55
CA THR A 146 -23.05 -9.69 -2.30
C THR A 146 -22.92 -8.72 -1.12
N GLU A 147 -23.92 -7.88 -0.91
CA GLU A 147 -23.97 -6.88 0.18
C GLU A 147 -22.72 -6.01 0.30
N ARG A 148 -22.21 -5.57 -0.85
CA ARG A 148 -21.03 -4.70 -0.92
C ARG A 148 -21.33 -3.34 -0.32
N LEU A 149 -20.44 -2.89 0.57
CA LEU A 149 -20.53 -1.57 1.19
C LEU A 149 -19.16 -0.89 1.13
N GLN A 150 -19.11 0.31 0.57
CA GLN A 150 -17.94 1.17 0.61
C GLN A 150 -17.86 1.86 1.97
N LEU A 151 -16.69 1.76 2.62
CA LEU A 151 -16.48 2.29 3.96
C LEU A 151 -15.62 3.56 3.97
N THR A 152 -14.81 3.79 2.94
CA THR A 152 -14.04 5.04 2.77
C THR A 152 -14.20 5.59 1.37
N LEU A 153 -14.06 6.92 1.24
CA LEU A 153 -14.17 7.65 0.00
C LEU A 153 -12.85 8.39 -0.32
N PRO A 154 -12.52 8.60 -1.60
CA PRO A 154 -11.43 9.49 -1.98
C PRO A 154 -11.60 10.89 -1.36
N PRO A 155 -10.52 11.62 -1.05
CA PRO A 155 -9.12 11.30 -1.34
C PRO A 155 -8.43 10.41 -0.30
N THR A 156 -9.19 9.80 0.63
CA THR A 156 -8.64 8.91 1.66
C THR A 156 -8.17 7.60 1.02
N VAL A 157 -6.91 7.27 1.19
CA VAL A 157 -6.34 5.98 0.80
C VAL A 157 -6.24 5.10 2.04
N ALA A 158 -6.95 3.99 2.01
CA ALA A 158 -6.98 3.00 3.10
C ALA A 158 -6.03 1.84 2.83
N SER A 159 -5.54 1.20 3.89
CA SER A 159 -4.74 -0.02 3.82
C SER A 159 -4.87 -0.85 5.10
N GLU A 160 -4.52 -2.11 5.01
CA GLU A 160 -4.38 -3.06 6.11
C GLU A 160 -5.61 -3.18 7.03
N PRO A 161 -6.80 -3.43 6.48
CA PRO A 161 -8.00 -3.57 7.29
C PRO A 161 -7.98 -4.84 8.14
N ARG A 162 -8.56 -4.73 9.35
CA ARG A 162 -8.71 -5.84 10.31
C ARG A 162 -10.06 -5.78 11.01
N TRP A 163 -10.80 -6.87 10.95
CA TRP A 163 -12.04 -7.03 11.68
C TRP A 163 -11.83 -7.07 13.19
N SER A 164 -12.66 -6.34 13.92
CA SER A 164 -12.72 -6.51 15.37
C SER A 164 -13.20 -7.91 15.76
N PRO A 165 -12.79 -8.45 16.93
CA PRO A 165 -13.20 -9.78 17.37
C PRO A 165 -14.72 -9.98 17.47
N ASP A 166 -15.46 -8.92 17.76
CA ASP A 166 -16.93 -8.92 17.83
C ASP A 166 -17.64 -8.73 16.48
N GLY A 167 -16.85 -8.48 15.41
CA GLY A 167 -17.36 -8.28 14.05
C GLY A 167 -18.11 -6.96 13.83
N LYS A 168 -18.05 -6.01 14.76
CA LYS A 168 -18.80 -4.75 14.67
C LYS A 168 -18.02 -3.59 14.07
N ARG A 169 -16.69 -3.68 14.07
CA ARG A 169 -15.81 -2.60 13.62
C ARG A 169 -14.67 -3.15 12.76
N ILE A 170 -14.08 -2.27 11.96
CA ILE A 170 -12.89 -2.54 11.15
C ILE A 170 -11.85 -1.49 11.50
N ALA A 171 -10.67 -1.93 11.97
CA ALA A 171 -9.49 -1.08 12.10
C ALA A 171 -8.73 -1.07 10.77
N PHE A 172 -8.13 0.06 10.39
CA PHE A 172 -7.38 0.19 9.16
C PHE A 172 -6.40 1.36 9.23
N LEU A 173 -5.44 1.39 8.34
CA LEU A 173 -4.64 2.58 8.11
C LEU A 173 -5.33 3.47 7.11
N ALA A 174 -5.21 4.78 7.31
CA ALA A 174 -5.61 5.75 6.31
C ALA A 174 -4.63 6.91 6.25
N SER A 175 -4.48 7.48 5.06
CA SER A 175 -3.76 8.71 4.82
C SER A 175 -4.53 9.60 3.85
N ALA A 176 -4.40 10.91 4.03
CA ALA A 176 -4.68 11.89 2.99
C ALA A 176 -3.36 12.21 2.25
N PRO A 177 -3.42 12.77 1.03
CA PRO A 177 -2.22 13.14 0.28
C PRO A 177 -1.25 13.99 1.09
N GLY A 178 0.02 13.56 1.17
CA GLY A 178 1.08 14.26 1.92
C GLY A 178 0.98 14.19 3.44
N LYS A 179 0.10 13.36 3.99
CA LYS A 179 -0.03 13.13 5.44
C LYS A 179 0.48 11.76 5.84
N PRO A 180 0.99 11.59 7.06
CA PRO A 180 1.37 10.28 7.57
C PRO A 180 0.16 9.36 7.68
N GLN A 181 0.39 8.07 7.49
CA GLN A 181 -0.63 7.03 7.73
C GLN A 181 -0.97 6.97 9.22
N LYS A 182 -2.27 6.87 9.52
CA LYS A 182 -2.77 6.78 10.89
C LYS A 182 -3.75 5.63 11.03
N VAL A 183 -3.89 5.14 12.25
CA VAL A 183 -4.88 4.12 12.58
C VAL A 183 -6.26 4.76 12.71
N PHE A 184 -7.21 4.20 11.98
CA PHE A 184 -8.63 4.54 12.04
C PHE A 184 -9.46 3.31 12.40
N VAL A 185 -10.66 3.55 12.85
CA VAL A 185 -11.70 2.54 13.05
C VAL A 185 -13.00 3.04 12.43
N VAL A 186 -13.69 2.15 11.73
CA VAL A 186 -15.02 2.41 11.15
C VAL A 186 -16.02 1.33 11.60
N PRO A 187 -17.31 1.67 11.83
CA PRO A 187 -18.35 0.65 12.04
C PRO A 187 -18.47 -0.25 10.81
N ALA A 188 -18.63 -1.55 11.02
CA ALA A 188 -18.77 -2.51 9.91
C ALA A 188 -19.99 -2.22 9.03
N GLU A 189 -21.05 -1.64 9.60
CA GLU A 189 -22.28 -1.24 8.90
C GLU A 189 -22.19 0.14 8.23
N GLY A 190 -20.98 0.73 8.20
CA GLY A 190 -20.75 2.07 7.65
C GLY A 190 -20.91 3.17 8.68
N GLY A 191 -20.57 4.39 8.29
CA GLY A 191 -20.60 5.57 9.15
C GLY A 191 -19.26 6.30 9.14
N ALA A 192 -19.10 7.29 10.03
CA ALA A 192 -17.89 8.08 10.13
C ALA A 192 -16.72 7.23 10.68
N ALA A 193 -15.58 7.27 10.00
CA ALA A 193 -14.35 6.69 10.50
C ALA A 193 -13.76 7.60 11.60
N GLU A 194 -13.32 7.00 12.69
CA GLU A 194 -12.68 7.66 13.82
C GLU A 194 -11.16 7.46 13.74
N GLN A 195 -10.40 8.55 13.75
CA GLN A 195 -8.94 8.49 13.86
C GLN A 195 -8.54 8.17 15.30
N LEU A 196 -7.74 7.12 15.49
CA LEU A 196 -7.31 6.66 16.80
C LEU A 196 -5.93 7.17 17.22
N THR A 197 -5.04 7.38 16.25
CA THR A 197 -3.64 7.78 16.50
C THR A 197 -3.35 9.14 15.89
N ALA A 198 -2.38 9.86 16.45
CA ALA A 198 -1.97 11.20 16.04
C ALA A 198 -0.44 11.32 15.95
N GLY A 199 0.07 12.49 15.55
CA GLY A 199 1.50 12.80 15.43
C GLY A 199 2.02 12.68 14.00
N ASP A 200 3.34 12.87 13.81
CA ASP A 200 3.97 13.07 12.50
C ASP A 200 4.63 11.79 11.93
N THR A 201 4.63 10.70 12.69
CA THR A 201 5.16 9.40 12.22
C THR A 201 4.05 8.57 11.60
N SER A 202 4.35 7.82 10.53
CA SER A 202 3.41 6.87 9.95
C SER A 202 3.30 5.62 10.82
N ASP A 203 2.06 5.22 11.10
CA ASP A 203 1.74 3.95 11.75
C ASP A 203 1.70 2.82 10.72
N SER A 204 1.75 1.57 11.18
CA SER A 204 1.72 0.39 10.33
C SER A 204 1.04 -0.80 11.00
N TYR A 205 0.43 -1.66 10.19
CA TYR A 205 -0.11 -2.97 10.57
C TYR A 205 -0.99 -2.95 11.84
N PRO A 206 -2.09 -2.16 11.86
CA PRO A 206 -3.00 -2.17 12.99
C PRO A 206 -3.69 -3.52 13.11
N SER A 207 -3.81 -4.02 14.32
CA SER A 207 -4.52 -5.25 14.61
C SER A 207 -5.23 -5.15 15.96
N TRP A 208 -6.27 -5.95 16.15
CA TRP A 208 -7.00 -5.99 17.41
C TRP A 208 -6.34 -6.93 18.42
N SER A 209 -6.37 -6.57 19.70
CA SER A 209 -6.19 -7.56 20.75
C SER A 209 -7.31 -8.61 20.69
N ALA A 210 -7.06 -9.81 21.21
CA ALA A 210 -8.02 -10.92 21.12
C ALA A 210 -9.37 -10.63 21.80
N ASP A 211 -9.37 -9.78 22.83
CA ASP A 211 -10.54 -9.29 23.56
C ASP A 211 -11.22 -8.07 22.92
N GLY A 212 -10.58 -7.48 21.89
CA GLY A 212 -11.08 -6.30 21.19
C GLY A 212 -11.00 -4.99 21.97
N GLN A 213 -10.26 -4.95 23.09
CA GLN A 213 -10.13 -3.75 23.94
C GLN A 213 -8.97 -2.84 23.53
N SER A 214 -8.03 -3.35 22.74
CA SER A 214 -6.86 -2.58 22.31
C SER A 214 -6.57 -2.74 20.83
N ILE A 215 -5.90 -1.72 20.26
CA ILE A 215 -5.24 -1.80 18.95
C ILE A 215 -3.75 -1.95 19.17
N ILE A 216 -3.17 -2.96 18.52
CA ILE A 216 -1.73 -3.24 18.48
C ILE A 216 -1.25 -2.80 17.11
N TYR A 217 -0.24 -1.93 17.05
CA TYR A 217 0.27 -1.39 15.78
C TYR A 217 1.76 -1.13 15.84
N GLY A 218 2.40 -1.06 14.70
CA GLY A 218 3.79 -0.68 14.54
C GLY A 218 3.96 0.75 14.05
N GLN A 219 5.21 1.13 13.81
CA GLN A 219 5.58 2.35 13.08
C GLN A 219 6.28 1.94 11.80
N ASN A 220 6.09 2.70 10.72
CA ASN A 220 6.66 2.35 9.42
C ASN A 220 8.14 2.74 9.36
N PRO A 221 9.09 1.77 9.22
CA PRO A 221 10.51 2.06 9.19
C PRO A 221 10.97 2.86 7.96
N ILE A 222 10.28 2.74 6.83
CA ILE A 222 10.66 3.36 5.55
C ILE A 222 10.68 4.89 5.66
N TRP A 223 9.78 5.47 6.46
CA TRP A 223 9.65 6.91 6.63
C TRP A 223 10.49 7.50 7.79
N MET A 224 11.23 6.67 8.51
CA MET A 224 11.93 7.09 9.72
C MET A 224 13.42 7.48 9.51
N ALA A 225 13.88 7.63 8.25
CA ALA A 225 15.19 8.20 7.91
C ALA A 225 16.33 7.78 8.86
N GLY A 226 16.56 6.48 9.04
CA GLY A 226 17.66 5.94 9.85
C GLY A 226 17.42 5.90 11.37
N LYS A 227 16.24 6.25 11.86
CA LYS A 227 15.88 6.18 13.30
C LYS A 227 15.24 4.83 13.67
N PHE A 228 15.77 3.73 13.18
CA PHE A 228 15.22 2.38 13.42
C PHE A 228 15.22 1.96 14.89
N SER A 229 16.12 2.51 15.72
CA SER A 229 16.21 2.22 17.16
C SER A 229 15.00 2.73 17.97
N THR A 230 14.17 3.61 17.40
CA THR A 230 12.96 4.11 18.06
C THR A 230 11.70 3.33 17.68
N LEU A 231 11.81 2.39 16.73
CA LEU A 231 10.70 1.50 16.38
C LEU A 231 10.33 0.61 17.55
N GLY A 232 9.06 0.32 17.66
CA GLY A 232 8.52 -0.58 18.68
C GLY A 232 7.05 -0.83 18.45
N ILE A 233 6.56 -1.91 19.03
CA ILE A 233 5.15 -2.27 18.94
C ILE A 233 4.37 -1.44 19.97
N ARG A 234 3.36 -0.72 19.50
CA ARG A 234 2.48 0.13 20.29
C ARG A 234 1.17 -0.58 20.60
N VAL A 235 0.65 -0.32 21.79
CA VAL A 235 -0.65 -0.83 22.25
C VAL A 235 -1.49 0.36 22.68
N LEU A 236 -2.57 0.63 21.97
CA LEU A 236 -3.56 1.67 22.28
C LEU A 236 -4.75 1.02 23.00
N ASP A 237 -4.95 1.36 24.26
CA ASP A 237 -6.17 1.00 25.00
C ASP A 237 -7.34 1.87 24.51
N LEU A 238 -8.40 1.24 24.02
CA LEU A 238 -9.53 1.93 23.39
C LEU A 238 -10.43 2.65 24.40
N LYS A 239 -10.43 2.23 25.66
CA LYS A 239 -11.23 2.85 26.74
C LYS A 239 -10.54 4.08 27.30
N THR A 240 -9.26 3.97 27.63
CA THR A 240 -8.48 5.05 28.27
C THR A 240 -7.80 5.97 27.28
N ARG A 241 -7.67 5.54 26.02
CA ARG A 241 -6.91 6.22 24.94
C ARG A 241 -5.41 6.33 25.23
N GLN A 242 -4.92 5.60 26.19
CA GLN A 242 -3.50 5.58 26.50
C GLN A 242 -2.74 4.65 25.55
N VAL A 243 -1.57 5.12 25.11
CA VAL A 243 -0.64 4.35 24.28
C VAL A 243 0.52 3.90 25.15
N SER A 244 0.80 2.61 25.15
CA SER A 244 1.99 2.00 25.74
C SER A 244 2.84 1.32 24.68
N THR A 245 4.09 1.01 25.01
CA THR A 245 4.97 0.20 24.17
C THR A 245 5.01 -1.21 24.71
N LEU A 246 4.89 -2.21 23.83
CA LEU A 246 5.06 -3.60 24.21
C LEU A 246 6.51 -3.81 24.66
N PRO A 247 6.76 -4.36 25.84
CA PRO A 247 8.12 -4.50 26.39
C PRO A 247 9.07 -5.25 25.45
N SER A 248 10.31 -4.79 25.39
CA SER A 248 11.40 -5.38 24.57
C SER A 248 11.05 -5.56 23.09
N SER A 249 10.24 -4.63 22.54
CA SER A 249 9.87 -4.62 21.12
C SER A 249 10.68 -3.61 20.30
N GLU A 250 11.77 -3.08 20.85
CA GLU A 250 12.66 -2.15 20.15
C GLU A 250 13.23 -2.79 18.87
N GLY A 251 13.16 -2.06 17.77
CA GLY A 251 13.59 -2.55 16.45
C GLY A 251 12.63 -3.56 15.80
N LEU A 252 11.41 -3.69 16.33
CA LEU A 252 10.37 -4.52 15.74
C LEU A 252 9.25 -3.67 15.16
N TRP A 253 8.64 -4.17 14.08
CA TRP A 253 7.49 -3.59 13.41
C TRP A 253 6.56 -4.68 12.89
N HIS A 254 5.50 -4.36 12.14
CA HIS A 254 4.55 -5.30 11.54
C HIS A 254 3.98 -6.31 12.57
N PRO A 255 3.35 -5.84 13.66
CA PRO A 255 2.76 -6.75 14.62
C PRO A 255 1.57 -7.49 14.03
N ASN A 256 1.54 -8.80 14.23
CA ASN A 256 0.47 -9.68 13.79
C ASN A 256 0.05 -10.60 14.95
N PRO A 257 -0.93 -10.19 15.79
CA PRO A 257 -1.41 -10.98 16.91
C PRO A 257 -2.14 -12.25 16.44
N SER A 258 -1.93 -13.36 17.14
CA SER A 258 -2.74 -14.55 16.95
C SER A 258 -4.18 -14.32 17.43
N ARG A 259 -5.16 -14.90 16.74
CA ARG A 259 -6.60 -14.71 17.05
C ARG A 259 -7.02 -15.15 18.45
N ASP A 260 -6.24 -16.03 19.10
CA ASP A 260 -6.47 -16.48 20.48
C ASP A 260 -5.74 -15.63 21.52
N GLY A 261 -4.95 -14.66 21.08
CA GLY A 261 -4.22 -13.75 21.95
C GLY A 261 -3.00 -14.36 22.65
N ARG A 262 -2.58 -15.59 22.29
CA ARG A 262 -1.40 -16.22 22.91
C ARG A 262 -0.09 -15.63 22.44
N TYR A 263 -0.03 -15.22 21.18
CA TYR A 263 1.19 -14.76 20.53
C TYR A 263 1.00 -13.45 19.77
N ILE A 264 2.10 -12.74 19.59
CA ILE A 264 2.21 -11.66 18.62
C ILE A 264 3.47 -11.95 17.79
N ALA A 265 3.30 -12.15 16.48
CA ALA A 265 4.43 -12.18 15.57
C ALA A 265 4.80 -10.75 15.20
N ALA A 266 6.08 -10.48 15.01
CA ALA A 266 6.57 -9.20 14.52
C ALA A 266 7.78 -9.40 13.62
N VAL A 267 8.04 -8.45 12.73
CA VAL A 267 9.16 -8.47 11.81
C VAL A 267 10.27 -7.56 12.35
N THR A 268 11.53 -7.94 12.19
CA THR A 268 12.67 -7.08 12.52
C THR A 268 12.75 -5.87 11.59
N SER A 269 13.28 -4.74 12.04
CA SER A 269 13.32 -3.47 11.29
C SER A 269 14.09 -3.57 9.95
N ASP A 270 15.02 -4.50 9.84
CA ASP A 270 15.75 -4.83 8.62
C ASP A 270 15.03 -5.84 7.71
N SER A 271 13.84 -6.29 8.12
CA SER A 271 13.04 -7.33 7.44
C SER A 271 13.78 -8.66 7.25
N GLN A 272 14.73 -9.00 8.14
CA GLN A 272 15.53 -10.23 8.05
C GLN A 272 15.13 -11.30 9.08
N GLY A 273 14.06 -11.07 9.82
CA GLY A 273 13.62 -12.04 10.83
C GLY A 273 12.19 -11.89 11.29
N ILE A 274 11.64 -12.98 11.80
CA ILE A 274 10.36 -13.01 12.50
C ILE A 274 10.62 -13.29 13.99
N MET A 275 10.13 -12.39 14.83
CA MET A 275 10.13 -12.53 16.29
C MET A 275 8.73 -12.92 16.77
N LEU A 276 8.67 -13.74 17.80
CA LEU A 276 7.42 -14.21 18.40
C LEU A 276 7.36 -13.80 19.88
N TYR A 277 6.37 -12.98 20.22
CA TYR A 277 6.06 -12.64 21.59
C TYR A 277 5.05 -13.62 22.18
N ASN A 278 5.37 -14.20 23.32
CA ASN A 278 4.45 -15.06 24.07
C ASN A 278 3.80 -14.22 25.19
N ASN A 279 2.51 -13.98 25.10
CA ASN A 279 1.76 -13.17 26.07
C ASN A 279 1.72 -13.78 27.48
N GLY A 280 1.82 -15.12 27.60
CA GLY A 280 1.85 -15.81 28.89
C GLY A 280 3.17 -15.63 29.63
N THR A 281 4.29 -15.76 28.92
CA THR A 281 5.64 -15.62 29.49
C THR A 281 6.17 -14.19 29.43
N ARG A 282 5.55 -13.32 28.59
CA ARG A 282 5.98 -11.95 28.29
C ARG A 282 7.40 -11.87 27.73
N LYS A 283 7.79 -12.83 26.92
CA LYS A 283 9.12 -12.92 26.32
C LYS A 283 9.03 -12.97 24.81
N TRP A 284 10.03 -12.38 24.17
CA TRP A 284 10.31 -12.53 22.75
C TRP A 284 11.25 -13.70 22.50
N GLU A 285 11.03 -14.42 21.43
CA GLU A 285 11.95 -15.41 20.88
C GLU A 285 12.07 -15.23 19.37
N GLU A 286 13.23 -15.59 18.80
CA GLU A 286 13.42 -15.61 17.37
C GLU A 286 12.74 -16.85 16.78
N LEU A 287 11.79 -16.64 15.88
CA LEU A 287 11.05 -17.72 15.23
C LEU A 287 11.70 -18.14 13.92
N ALA A 288 12.20 -17.17 13.11
CA ALA A 288 12.88 -17.46 11.85
C ALA A 288 13.86 -16.35 11.46
N LYS A 289 14.96 -16.71 10.79
CA LYS A 289 15.87 -15.83 10.07
C LYS A 289 15.61 -15.97 8.57
N ALA A 290 14.99 -14.98 7.97
CA ALA A 290 14.68 -14.94 6.54
C ALA A 290 14.29 -13.53 6.14
N VAL A 291 14.39 -13.20 4.86
CA VAL A 291 13.74 -12.00 4.31
C VAL A 291 12.25 -12.16 4.44
N VAL A 292 11.57 -11.15 5.00
CA VAL A 292 10.12 -11.19 5.29
C VAL A 292 9.46 -9.93 4.77
N ASN A 293 8.42 -10.11 3.95
CA ASN A 293 7.54 -9.03 3.49
C ASN A 293 6.22 -9.03 4.27
N CYS A 294 5.26 -9.85 3.87
CA CYS A 294 3.97 -9.98 4.53
C CYS A 294 3.89 -11.25 5.38
N THR A 295 3.18 -11.21 6.50
CA THR A 295 2.97 -12.37 7.37
C THR A 295 1.50 -12.71 7.53
N GLY A 296 1.16 -14.00 7.66
CA GLY A 296 -0.19 -14.48 7.90
C GLY A 296 -0.21 -15.71 8.81
N TRP A 297 -1.12 -15.74 9.79
CA TRP A 297 -1.33 -16.91 10.64
C TRP A 297 -2.13 -17.99 9.90
N SER A 298 -1.69 -19.26 10.02
CA SER A 298 -2.55 -20.37 9.65
C SER A 298 -3.79 -20.42 10.53
N ARG A 299 -4.87 -21.00 10.03
CA ARG A 299 -6.14 -21.13 10.75
C ARG A 299 -6.01 -21.86 12.08
N ASP A 300 -5.18 -22.90 12.13
CA ASP A 300 -4.88 -23.68 13.34
C ASP A 300 -3.87 -22.98 14.25
N ARG A 301 -3.26 -21.87 13.81
CA ARG A 301 -2.26 -21.06 14.53
C ARG A 301 -0.95 -21.83 14.82
N GLN A 302 -0.69 -22.90 14.07
CA GLN A 302 0.56 -23.64 14.18
C GLN A 302 1.66 -23.10 13.30
N TYR A 303 1.32 -22.29 12.29
CA TYR A 303 2.26 -21.74 11.33
C TYR A 303 2.08 -20.24 11.13
N ILE A 304 3.20 -19.58 10.82
CA ILE A 304 3.21 -18.26 10.18
C ILE A 304 3.68 -18.44 8.75
N TYR A 305 2.85 -18.00 7.80
CA TYR A 305 3.18 -17.92 6.39
C TYR A 305 3.77 -16.54 6.08
N PHE A 306 4.72 -16.48 5.16
CA PHE A 306 5.30 -15.23 4.68
C PHE A 306 5.88 -15.39 3.29
N ASP A 307 6.12 -14.28 2.58
CA ASP A 307 6.91 -14.24 1.35
C ASP A 307 8.22 -13.49 1.58
N ASN A 308 9.21 -13.79 0.75
CA ASN A 308 10.57 -13.23 0.86
C ASN A 308 10.84 -12.12 -0.16
N TYR A 309 9.82 -11.34 -0.56
CA TYR A 309 10.05 -10.17 -1.41
C TYR A 309 10.96 -9.15 -0.67
N PRO A 310 11.94 -8.50 -1.33
CA PRO A 310 12.22 -8.46 -2.78
C PRO A 310 13.32 -9.45 -3.25
N SER A 311 13.44 -10.61 -2.66
CA SER A 311 14.45 -11.60 -3.07
C SER A 311 14.31 -11.99 -4.54
N ARG A 312 15.44 -12.32 -5.20
CA ARG A 312 15.44 -12.78 -6.60
C ARG A 312 14.64 -14.08 -6.80
N ASP A 313 14.79 -15.02 -5.87
CA ASP A 313 14.03 -16.27 -5.81
C ASP A 313 12.84 -16.08 -4.87
N THR A 314 11.83 -15.32 -5.34
CA THR A 314 10.65 -15.03 -4.54
C THR A 314 9.80 -16.29 -4.36
N ALA A 315 9.48 -16.59 -3.11
CA ALA A 315 8.72 -17.77 -2.73
C ALA A 315 7.86 -17.52 -1.49
N ILE A 316 6.86 -18.38 -1.30
CA ILE A 316 6.11 -18.46 -0.05
C ILE A 316 6.79 -19.48 0.87
N PHE A 317 6.96 -19.07 2.11
CA PHE A 317 7.46 -19.90 3.20
C PHE A 317 6.41 -19.99 4.30
N ARG A 318 6.58 -20.98 5.18
CA ARG A 318 5.93 -21.04 6.48
C ARG A 318 6.89 -21.51 7.53
N VAL A 319 6.73 -21.02 8.74
CA VAL A 319 7.49 -21.45 9.91
C VAL A 319 6.54 -22.01 10.95
N ARG A 320 6.89 -23.18 11.52
CA ARG A 320 6.10 -23.81 12.56
C ARG A 320 6.46 -23.24 13.93
N ILE A 321 5.43 -22.92 14.73
CA ILE A 321 5.60 -22.28 16.05
C ILE A 321 6.28 -23.22 17.06
N SER A 322 6.01 -24.52 17.00
CA SER A 322 6.45 -25.47 18.04
C SER A 322 7.93 -25.86 17.98
N ASP A 323 8.52 -25.88 16.81
CA ASP A 323 9.90 -26.37 16.57
C ASP A 323 10.70 -25.45 15.65
N HIS A 324 10.16 -24.30 15.28
CA HIS A 324 10.76 -23.29 14.42
C HIS A 324 11.17 -23.81 13.02
N LYS A 325 10.57 -24.93 12.60
CA LYS A 325 10.88 -25.52 11.30
C LYS A 325 10.41 -24.64 10.18
N LEU A 326 11.35 -24.13 9.38
CA LEU A 326 11.10 -23.34 8.19
C LEU A 326 10.87 -24.26 6.98
N GLU A 327 9.79 -24.04 6.23
CA GLU A 327 9.43 -24.81 5.05
C GLU A 327 9.13 -23.87 3.89
N ARG A 328 9.70 -24.15 2.71
CA ARG A 328 9.32 -23.51 1.46
C ARG A 328 8.02 -24.15 0.95
N VAL A 329 6.98 -23.34 0.80
CA VAL A 329 5.65 -23.82 0.38
C VAL A 329 5.56 -23.86 -1.14
N MET A 330 5.97 -22.76 -1.82
CA MET A 330 5.96 -22.69 -3.28
C MET A 330 6.84 -21.55 -3.82
N SER A 331 7.27 -21.69 -5.07
CA SER A 331 7.91 -20.62 -5.83
C SER A 331 6.85 -19.65 -6.37
N LEU A 332 7.21 -18.37 -6.42
CA LEU A 332 6.44 -17.31 -7.10
C LEU A 332 7.12 -16.86 -8.40
N GLU A 333 8.12 -17.60 -8.86
CA GLU A 333 8.82 -17.32 -10.11
C GLU A 333 7.85 -17.27 -11.29
N GLY A 334 8.01 -16.26 -12.15
CA GLY A 334 7.16 -16.04 -13.31
C GLY A 334 5.76 -15.49 -12.99
N LEU A 335 5.38 -15.37 -11.72
CA LEU A 335 4.10 -14.76 -11.33
C LEU A 335 4.24 -13.24 -11.19
N ARG A 336 3.59 -12.50 -12.08
CA ARG A 336 3.49 -11.05 -11.96
C ARG A 336 2.50 -10.71 -10.85
N ARG A 337 2.98 -10.01 -9.81
CA ARG A 337 2.15 -9.53 -8.70
C ARG A 337 2.04 -8.02 -8.78
N ALA A 338 0.85 -7.47 -8.54
CA ALA A 338 0.66 -6.04 -8.43
C ALA A 338 1.32 -5.52 -7.14
N GLU A 339 1.94 -4.35 -7.21
CA GLU A 339 2.37 -3.63 -6.01
C GLU A 339 1.14 -3.15 -5.26
N SER A 340 1.11 -3.41 -3.99
CA SER A 340 -0.01 -3.11 -3.12
C SER A 340 -0.15 -1.62 -2.86
N VAL A 341 -1.37 -1.14 -2.76
CA VAL A 341 -1.66 0.25 -2.40
C VAL A 341 -1.04 0.57 -1.04
N ASN A 342 -0.20 1.62 -0.98
CA ASN A 342 0.49 2.11 0.22
C ASN A 342 1.46 1.14 0.91
N LEU A 343 1.79 -0.03 0.36
CA LEU A 343 2.73 -0.97 0.99
C LEU A 343 4.11 -1.02 0.32
N TRP A 344 4.26 -0.49 -0.90
CA TRP A 344 5.51 -0.53 -1.68
C TRP A 344 6.06 -1.94 -1.92
N ALA A 345 5.21 -2.94 -1.83
CA ALA A 345 5.52 -4.34 -2.02
C ALA A 345 4.24 -5.11 -2.39
N PRO A 346 4.34 -6.23 -3.10
CA PRO A 346 3.18 -7.07 -3.38
C PRO A 346 2.59 -7.66 -2.10
N TRP A 347 1.27 -7.64 -1.99
CA TRP A 347 0.56 -8.25 -0.87
C TRP A 347 0.44 -9.78 -1.02
N MET A 348 0.46 -10.48 0.12
CA MET A 348 0.14 -11.88 0.28
C MET A 348 -0.83 -12.05 1.45
N GLY A 349 -1.83 -12.89 1.29
CA GLY A 349 -2.78 -13.24 2.35
C GLY A 349 -3.14 -14.72 2.36
N LEU A 350 -3.94 -15.11 3.34
CA LEU A 350 -4.49 -16.46 3.47
C LEU A 350 -6.02 -16.41 3.45
N ALA A 351 -6.62 -17.29 2.68
CA ALA A 351 -8.04 -17.58 2.77
C ALA A 351 -8.35 -18.33 4.07
N ARG A 352 -9.62 -18.51 4.37
CA ARG A 352 -10.06 -19.18 5.61
C ARG A 352 -9.65 -20.65 5.74
N ASP A 353 -9.22 -21.28 4.69
CA ASP A 353 -8.74 -22.66 4.63
C ASP A 353 -7.23 -22.74 4.37
N ASP A 354 -6.52 -21.65 4.67
CA ASP A 354 -5.08 -21.47 4.48
C ASP A 354 -4.61 -21.51 3.02
N SER A 355 -5.52 -21.47 2.03
CA SER A 355 -5.15 -21.27 0.64
C SER A 355 -4.54 -19.89 0.45
N LEU A 356 -3.45 -19.80 -0.28
CA LEU A 356 -2.76 -18.54 -0.56
C LEU A 356 -3.61 -17.61 -1.42
N LEU A 357 -3.61 -16.33 -1.08
CA LEU A 357 -4.24 -15.25 -1.82
C LEU A 357 -3.17 -14.28 -2.30
N LEU A 358 -3.22 -13.93 -3.58
CA LEU A 358 -2.31 -12.96 -4.20
C LEU A 358 -3.08 -12.03 -5.13
N LEU A 359 -2.58 -10.82 -5.29
CA LEU A 359 -3.04 -9.90 -6.31
C LEU A 359 -2.16 -10.05 -7.55
N ARG A 360 -2.69 -10.69 -8.60
CA ARG A 360 -2.00 -10.86 -9.88
C ARG A 360 -2.07 -9.58 -10.69
N ASP A 361 -0.93 -9.10 -11.17
CA ASP A 361 -0.84 -7.97 -12.08
C ASP A 361 -1.27 -8.39 -13.50
N THR A 362 -2.31 -7.73 -13.99
CA THR A 362 -2.82 -7.87 -15.35
C THR A 362 -2.77 -6.54 -16.11
N SER A 363 -2.00 -5.58 -15.61
CA SER A 363 -1.82 -4.25 -16.20
C SER A 363 -1.24 -4.33 -17.60
N THR A 364 -1.68 -3.44 -18.46
CA THR A 364 -1.10 -3.22 -19.78
C THR A 364 -0.15 -2.05 -19.74
N GLN A 365 0.97 -2.17 -20.45
CA GLN A 365 2.03 -1.17 -20.52
C GLN A 365 2.46 -1.02 -21.97
N GLU A 366 2.30 0.19 -22.52
CA GLU A 366 2.57 0.45 -23.93
C GLU A 366 3.17 1.86 -24.11
N ILE A 367 3.86 2.06 -25.24
CA ILE A 367 4.31 3.40 -25.65
C ILE A 367 3.22 4.01 -26.52
N TYR A 368 2.73 5.16 -26.11
CA TYR A 368 1.74 5.94 -26.86
C TYR A 368 2.40 7.11 -27.56
N ALA A 369 1.90 7.44 -28.73
CA ALA A 369 2.25 8.64 -29.47
C ALA A 369 1.02 9.55 -29.55
N PHE A 370 1.12 10.73 -28.97
CA PHE A 370 0.07 11.75 -29.00
C PHE A 370 0.44 12.80 -30.03
N GLU A 371 -0.46 13.11 -30.95
CA GLU A 371 -0.34 14.30 -31.79
C GLU A 371 -0.64 15.52 -30.91
N VAL A 372 0.25 16.50 -30.95
CA VAL A 372 0.14 17.71 -30.14
C VAL A 372 0.19 18.94 -31.03
N ASP A 373 -0.76 19.82 -30.78
CA ASP A 373 -0.80 21.14 -31.40
C ASP A 373 -0.65 22.17 -30.26
N PHE A 374 0.58 22.63 -30.08
CA PHE A 374 0.87 23.61 -29.03
C PHE A 374 0.37 25.00 -29.46
N PRO A 375 -0.39 25.69 -28.61
CA PRO A 375 -0.92 27.02 -28.91
C PRO A 375 0.13 28.12 -29.05
#